data_7e080c0c6db912889e3f7e9d4b2f907d
#
_entry.id   7e080c0c6db912889e3f7e9d4b2f907d
#
_cell.length_a   1.000
_cell.length_b   1.000
_cell.length_c   1.000
_cell.angle_alpha   90.00
_cell.angle_beta   90.00
_cell.angle_gamma   90.00
#
_symmetry.space_group_name_H-M   'P 1'
#
loop_
_entity.id
_entity.type
_entity.pdbx_description
1 polymer ?
#
loop_
_entity_poly.entity_id
_entity_poly.type
_entity_poly.pdbx_seq_one_letter_code
_entity_poly.pdbx_strand_id
1 'polypeptide(L)'
;MKWILLALIALAAGAGAAELAGSLATPVPPPGFFAIAVFLAIILLASLSPRRVRRAIVFTLVLAMLVGVSGGLYYFQFIIKPQMVKGFISAAMSPKPTAVTAEPAVEETWTPRLTAIGTLRAFQGIDVAPQIAGVVKTIHFQSGEDVATGARLVDIDDSVDEADLKNGLAQLRNADVSLDRQQQLMVGGNTAKAQFDAAQATRDSAAAAVERTKAIIAQKTIVAPFPGRLGISKTDVGQYVAVGFSLVTLQQLDPIYVDFSTPEQSLRTLAVGQEARLTVDALPGKTFVGKVSAIDARVNQDSRNILVRAVFDNPDRKLLPGMFAEVNVESGAPQEVLTLPRTAIVYSLYGDNVFVVKPAPPKEGEAQAAGAGKDNLIVERRFIRLGAAHGERVAINEGLKAGELVVTSGQIKLQPNFPVTIDAAGALPARPDLPKP
;
A
#
# COMPACT_ATOMS: atom_id res chain seq x y z
N MET A 1 -94.56 42.46 -7.97
CA MET A 1 -93.52 43.50 -7.71
C MET A 1 -93.23 43.72 -6.21
N LYS A 2 -94.23 43.76 -5.32
CA LYS A 2 -93.94 44.00 -3.88
C LYS A 2 -93.08 42.94 -3.20
N TRP A 3 -93.11 41.70 -3.61
CA TRP A 3 -92.30 40.60 -3.01
C TRP A 3 -90.87 40.54 -3.48
N ILE A 4 -90.59 41.04 -4.67
CA ILE A 4 -89.17 41.14 -5.18
C ILE A 4 -88.43 42.25 -4.43
N LEU A 5 -89.14 43.34 -4.10
CA LEU A 5 -88.59 44.44 -3.33
C LEU A 5 -88.27 44.01 -1.89
N LEU A 6 -89.11 43.21 -1.26
CA LEU A 6 -88.83 42.63 0.08
C LEU A 6 -87.68 41.65 0.10
N ALA A 7 -87.51 40.83 -0.98
CA ALA A 7 -86.40 39.90 -1.10
C ALA A 7 -85.06 40.65 -1.30
N LEU A 8 -85.07 41.74 -2.09
CA LEU A 8 -83.93 42.61 -2.28
C LEU A 8 -83.54 43.35 -1.00
N ILE A 9 -84.51 43.83 -0.22
CA ILE A 9 -84.31 44.49 1.08
C ILE A 9 -83.72 43.45 2.08
N ALA A 10 -84.19 42.21 2.08
CA ALA A 10 -83.64 41.16 2.95
C ALA A 10 -82.18 40.80 2.56
N LEU A 11 -81.88 40.83 1.25
CA LEU A 11 -80.50 40.60 0.77
C LEU A 11 -79.55 41.76 1.10
N ALA A 12 -80.07 43.00 1.00
CA ALA A 12 -79.28 44.21 1.41
C ALA A 12 -79.04 44.26 2.93
N ALA A 13 -80.04 43.89 3.74
CA ALA A 13 -79.89 43.79 5.17
C ALA A 13 -78.93 42.69 5.61
N GLY A 14 -78.91 41.57 4.86
CA GLY A 14 -77.90 40.51 5.08
C GLY A 14 -76.50 40.91 4.74
N ALA A 15 -76.28 41.71 3.70
CA ALA A 15 -74.95 42.24 3.33
C ALA A 15 -74.49 43.26 4.31
N GLY A 16 -75.34 44.16 4.82
CA GLY A 16 -75.00 45.14 5.84
C GLY A 16 -74.71 44.54 7.21
N ALA A 17 -75.33 43.41 7.53
CA ALA A 17 -75.01 42.67 8.76
C ALA A 17 -73.61 41.96 8.70
N ALA A 18 -73.17 41.59 7.50
CA ALA A 18 -71.83 40.96 7.27
C ALA A 18 -70.68 41.99 7.44
N GLU A 19 -70.90 43.25 7.06
CA GLU A 19 -69.93 44.32 7.27
C GLU A 19 -69.80 44.76 8.74
N LEU A 20 -70.89 44.74 9.49
CA LEU A 20 -70.89 45.03 10.91
C LEU A 20 -70.39 43.86 11.79
N ALA A 21 -70.42 42.62 11.29
CA ALA A 21 -69.88 41.46 11.99
C ALA A 21 -68.34 41.32 11.91
N GLY A 22 -67.71 42.05 11.01
CA GLY A 22 -66.25 42.12 10.90
C GLY A 22 -65.52 42.82 12.05
N SER A 23 -66.31 43.48 12.95
CA SER A 23 -65.74 44.18 14.09
C SER A 23 -65.89 43.47 15.44
N LEU A 24 -66.65 42.39 15.50
CA LEU A 24 -66.86 41.60 16.70
C LEU A 24 -66.48 40.11 16.39
N ALA A 25 -65.50 39.58 17.07
CA ALA A 25 -64.92 38.24 16.90
C ALA A 25 -65.89 37.08 17.13
N THR A 26 -66.87 36.92 16.24
CA THR A 26 -67.76 35.75 16.18
C THR A 26 -67.41 34.89 14.97
N PRO A 27 -67.43 33.56 15.07
CA PRO A 27 -67.06 32.70 13.95
C PRO A 27 -68.03 32.93 12.77
N VAL A 28 -67.51 33.50 11.69
CA VAL A 28 -68.23 33.68 10.43
C VAL A 28 -68.57 32.28 9.91
N PRO A 29 -69.85 31.94 9.66
CA PRO A 29 -70.20 30.65 9.13
C PRO A 29 -69.55 30.47 7.77
N PRO A 30 -69.08 29.25 7.44
CA PRO A 30 -68.37 28.99 6.19
C PRO A 30 -69.21 29.43 4.99
N PRO A 31 -68.61 29.98 3.92
CA PRO A 31 -69.33 30.57 2.76
C PRO A 31 -70.32 29.61 2.10
N GLY A 32 -70.27 28.32 2.32
CA GLY A 32 -71.21 27.29 1.92
C GLY A 32 -72.56 27.45 2.59
N PHE A 33 -72.66 28.01 3.82
CA PHE A 33 -73.96 28.18 4.52
C PHE A 33 -74.82 29.24 3.88
N PHE A 34 -74.30 30.33 3.37
CA PHE A 34 -75.01 31.39 2.63
C PHE A 34 -75.46 30.84 1.27
N ALA A 35 -74.66 30.06 0.58
CA ALA A 35 -75.00 29.45 -0.67
C ALA A 35 -76.19 28.47 -0.50
N ILE A 36 -76.27 27.68 0.57
CA ILE A 36 -77.35 26.73 0.90
C ILE A 36 -78.61 27.53 1.28
N ALA A 37 -78.57 28.63 2.05
CA ALA A 37 -79.71 29.44 2.43
C ALA A 37 -80.28 30.12 1.20
N VAL A 38 -79.49 30.67 0.29
CA VAL A 38 -79.99 31.25 -0.98
C VAL A 38 -80.58 30.19 -1.87
N PHE A 39 -80.03 29.00 -1.96
CA PHE A 39 -80.57 27.87 -2.75
C PHE A 39 -81.89 27.41 -2.23
N LEU A 40 -82.10 27.29 -0.91
CA LEU A 40 -83.37 26.94 -0.30
C LEU A 40 -84.44 28.02 -0.51
N ALA A 41 -84.11 29.34 -0.44
CA ALA A 41 -85.05 30.45 -0.73
C ALA A 41 -85.49 30.46 -2.18
N ILE A 42 -84.64 30.14 -3.14
CA ILE A 42 -84.95 30.02 -4.57
C ILE A 42 -85.83 28.85 -4.83
N ILE A 43 -85.61 27.68 -4.18
CA ILE A 43 -86.52 26.51 -4.29
C ILE A 43 -87.87 26.82 -3.74
N LEU A 44 -88.03 27.54 -2.64
CA LEU A 44 -89.28 27.96 -2.05
C LEU A 44 -90.08 28.92 -2.97
N LEU A 45 -89.39 29.87 -3.59
CA LEU A 45 -89.97 30.77 -4.60
C LEU A 45 -90.35 30.03 -5.88
N ALA A 46 -89.63 29.04 -6.30
CA ALA A 46 -89.95 28.18 -7.45
C ALA A 46 -91.23 27.30 -7.21
N SER A 47 -91.53 26.91 -5.95
CA SER A 47 -92.70 26.10 -5.59
C SER A 47 -94.00 26.84 -5.68
N LEU A 48 -93.99 28.16 -5.60
CA LEU A 48 -95.19 29.06 -5.63
C LEU A 48 -95.47 29.63 -7.02
N SER A 49 -94.67 29.31 -8.05
CA SER A 49 -94.76 29.87 -9.41
C SER A 49 -95.56 28.97 -10.38
N PRO A 50 -96.21 29.53 -11.46
CA PRO A 50 -96.96 28.78 -12.47
C PRO A 50 -95.99 27.81 -13.23
N ARG A 51 -96.48 26.68 -13.64
CA ARG A 51 -95.72 25.50 -14.17
C ARG A 51 -94.69 25.86 -15.23
N ARG A 52 -94.85 26.84 -16.08
CA ARG A 52 -93.84 27.28 -17.09
C ARG A 52 -92.70 28.01 -16.50
N VAL A 53 -92.91 28.92 -15.56
CA VAL A 53 -91.86 29.70 -14.85
C VAL A 53 -91.07 28.81 -13.93
N ARG A 54 -91.70 27.83 -13.30
CA ARG A 54 -91.01 26.82 -12.47
C ARG A 54 -90.00 25.97 -13.24
N ARG A 55 -90.30 25.58 -14.48
CA ARG A 55 -89.41 24.81 -15.34
C ARG A 55 -88.16 25.66 -15.73
N ALA A 56 -88.34 26.93 -16.05
CA ALA A 56 -87.25 27.84 -16.37
C ALA A 56 -86.35 28.10 -15.17
N ILE A 57 -86.90 28.28 -13.98
CA ILE A 57 -86.12 28.47 -12.75
C ILE A 57 -85.31 27.23 -12.38
N VAL A 58 -85.98 26.03 -12.50
CA VAL A 58 -85.22 24.77 -12.22
C VAL A 58 -84.12 24.56 -13.23
N PHE A 59 -84.32 24.89 -14.51
CA PHE A 59 -83.29 24.74 -15.54
C PHE A 59 -82.10 25.69 -15.32
N THR A 60 -82.40 26.96 -14.97
CA THR A 60 -81.31 27.95 -14.63
C THR A 60 -80.58 27.56 -13.36
N LEU A 61 -81.19 27.00 -12.35
CA LEU A 61 -80.57 26.48 -11.15
C LEU A 61 -79.66 25.29 -11.42
N VAL A 62 -80.10 24.33 -12.22
CA VAL A 62 -79.31 23.17 -12.61
C VAL A 62 -78.07 23.62 -13.42
N LEU A 63 -78.29 24.58 -14.36
CA LEU A 63 -77.20 25.11 -15.16
C LEU A 63 -76.23 25.84 -14.29
N ALA A 64 -76.70 26.70 -13.36
CA ALA A 64 -75.80 27.41 -12.41
C ALA A 64 -75.01 26.45 -11.49
N MET A 65 -75.71 25.36 -11.05
CA MET A 65 -75.07 24.33 -10.26
C MET A 65 -74.00 23.58 -11.07
N LEU A 66 -74.24 23.21 -12.33
CA LEU A 66 -73.29 22.59 -13.23
C LEU A 66 -72.09 23.48 -13.50
N VAL A 67 -72.34 24.79 -13.75
CA VAL A 67 -71.22 25.78 -13.93
C VAL A 67 -70.39 25.94 -12.62
N GLY A 68 -71.11 26.00 -11.46
CA GLY A 68 -70.46 26.10 -10.16
C GLY A 68 -69.58 24.86 -9.83
N VAL A 69 -70.09 23.66 -10.07
CA VAL A 69 -69.39 22.39 -9.87
C VAL A 69 -68.18 22.31 -10.84
N SER A 70 -68.43 22.62 -12.14
CA SER A 70 -67.36 22.59 -13.13
C SER A 70 -66.27 23.63 -12.86
N GLY A 71 -66.66 24.85 -12.46
CA GLY A 71 -65.72 25.91 -12.04
C GLY A 71 -64.96 25.56 -10.77
N GLY A 72 -65.64 24.94 -9.80
CA GLY A 72 -65.02 24.44 -8.56
C GLY A 72 -64.03 23.30 -8.82
N LEU A 73 -64.39 22.36 -9.70
CA LEU A 73 -63.49 21.28 -10.13
C LEU A 73 -62.28 21.80 -10.89
N TYR A 74 -62.50 22.79 -11.81
CA TYR A 74 -61.44 23.44 -12.53
C TYR A 74 -60.49 24.17 -11.57
N TYR A 75 -61.01 24.96 -10.63
CA TYR A 75 -60.23 25.68 -9.63
C TYR A 75 -59.43 24.73 -8.72
N PHE A 76 -60.08 23.65 -8.28
CA PHE A 76 -59.41 22.62 -7.49
C PHE A 76 -58.31 21.92 -8.28
N GLN A 77 -58.61 21.51 -9.53
CA GLN A 77 -57.69 20.74 -10.36
C GLN A 77 -56.44 21.55 -10.79
N PHE A 78 -56.64 22.83 -11.17
CA PHE A 78 -55.61 23.63 -11.80
C PHE A 78 -54.92 24.62 -10.84
N ILE A 79 -55.51 24.97 -9.72
CA ILE A 79 -54.97 25.96 -8.80
C ILE A 79 -54.59 25.34 -7.45
N ILE A 80 -55.50 24.64 -6.80
CA ILE A 80 -55.26 24.09 -5.45
C ILE A 80 -54.38 22.85 -5.51
N LYS A 81 -54.71 21.88 -6.36
CA LYS A 81 -53.98 20.61 -6.46
C LYS A 81 -52.47 20.81 -6.78
N PRO A 82 -52.09 21.62 -7.78
CA PRO A 82 -50.66 21.83 -8.06
C PRO A 82 -49.89 22.48 -6.91
N GLN A 83 -50.53 23.37 -6.15
CA GLN A 83 -49.88 24.02 -4.99
C GLN A 83 -49.74 23.03 -3.82
N MET A 84 -50.74 22.22 -3.54
CA MET A 84 -50.65 21.16 -2.52
C MET A 84 -49.62 20.10 -2.89
N VAL A 85 -49.59 19.68 -4.16
CA VAL A 85 -48.64 18.69 -4.66
C VAL A 85 -47.21 19.24 -4.62
N LYS A 86 -46.99 20.51 -5.02
CA LYS A 86 -45.68 21.14 -4.91
C LYS A 86 -45.22 21.25 -3.44
N GLY A 87 -46.11 21.63 -2.51
CA GLY A 87 -45.79 21.69 -1.08
C GLY A 87 -45.49 20.30 -0.49
N PHE A 88 -46.25 19.27 -0.89
CA PHE A 88 -46.02 17.90 -0.43
C PHE A 88 -44.72 17.29 -0.99
N ILE A 89 -44.42 17.51 -2.28
CA ILE A 89 -43.22 17.05 -2.93
C ILE A 89 -41.99 17.75 -2.33
N SER A 90 -42.03 19.06 -2.10
CA SER A 90 -40.89 19.78 -1.51
C SER A 90 -40.61 19.36 -0.05
N ALA A 91 -41.67 19.07 0.73
CA ALA A 91 -41.50 18.57 2.10
C ALA A 91 -41.05 17.09 2.15
N ALA A 92 -41.52 16.26 1.24
CA ALA A 92 -41.20 14.82 1.18
C ALA A 92 -39.80 14.56 0.52
N MET A 93 -39.37 15.45 -0.38
CA MET A 93 -38.06 15.37 -1.06
C MET A 93 -36.94 16.11 -0.36
N SER A 94 -37.15 16.77 0.78
CA SER A 94 -36.06 17.33 1.57
C SER A 94 -35.24 16.17 2.17
N PRO A 95 -34.03 15.88 1.67
CA PRO A 95 -33.23 14.80 2.19
C PRO A 95 -32.91 15.04 3.66
N LYS A 96 -33.22 14.08 4.51
CA LYS A 96 -32.85 14.17 5.93
C LYS A 96 -31.33 14.15 6.03
N PRO A 97 -30.74 14.97 6.89
CA PRO A 97 -29.29 14.94 7.10
C PRO A 97 -28.83 13.54 7.47
N THR A 98 -27.82 13.05 6.77
CA THR A 98 -27.22 11.75 7.05
C THR A 98 -26.05 11.90 8.00
N ALA A 99 -26.04 11.15 9.09
CA ALA A 99 -24.90 11.13 10.01
C ALA A 99 -23.69 10.49 9.32
N VAL A 100 -22.57 11.19 9.31
CA VAL A 100 -21.29 10.75 8.73
C VAL A 100 -20.16 11.04 9.69
N THR A 101 -19.11 10.20 9.64
CA THR A 101 -17.84 10.53 10.29
C THR A 101 -16.94 11.23 9.29
N ALA A 102 -16.28 12.30 9.69
CA ALA A 102 -15.37 13.05 8.86
C ALA A 102 -14.07 13.34 9.59
N GLU A 103 -12.96 13.25 8.86
CA GLU A 103 -11.62 13.58 9.36
C GLU A 103 -10.98 14.65 8.47
N PRO A 104 -10.13 15.53 9.04
CA PRO A 104 -9.39 16.48 8.25
C PRO A 104 -8.29 15.77 7.44
N ALA A 105 -8.05 16.25 6.23
CA ALA A 105 -6.87 15.88 5.47
C ALA A 105 -5.62 16.48 6.13
N VAL A 106 -4.67 15.64 6.50
CA VAL A 106 -3.47 16.00 7.27
C VAL A 106 -2.24 15.89 6.38
N GLU A 107 -1.36 16.89 6.46
CA GLU A 107 -0.03 16.81 5.87
C GLU A 107 0.88 15.99 6.78
N GLU A 108 1.48 14.97 6.22
CA GLU A 108 2.45 14.10 6.89
C GLU A 108 3.74 14.04 6.07
N THR A 109 4.86 13.95 6.77
CA THR A 109 6.15 13.77 6.11
C THR A 109 6.38 12.29 5.85
N TRP A 110 6.37 11.88 4.58
CA TRP A 110 6.64 10.51 4.17
C TRP A 110 7.96 10.41 3.42
N THR A 111 8.76 9.43 3.80
CA THR A 111 9.93 9.02 3.00
C THR A 111 9.47 7.96 2.02
N PRO A 112 9.59 8.21 0.70
CA PRO A 112 9.29 7.20 -0.30
C PRO A 112 10.11 5.94 -0.05
N ARG A 113 9.48 4.76 -0.12
CA ARG A 113 10.14 3.47 0.08
C ARG A 113 9.94 2.60 -1.14
N LEU A 114 11.01 1.95 -1.52
CA LEU A 114 10.99 0.89 -2.52
C LEU A 114 10.95 -0.44 -1.80
N THR A 115 9.87 -1.18 -1.95
CA THR A 115 9.73 -2.54 -1.42
C THR A 115 10.06 -3.55 -2.51
N ALA A 116 10.93 -4.50 -2.21
CA ALA A 116 11.31 -5.58 -3.10
C ALA A 116 11.50 -6.89 -2.33
N ILE A 117 11.37 -8.03 -3.01
CA ILE A 117 11.69 -9.34 -2.45
C ILE A 117 13.11 -9.68 -2.88
N GLY A 118 13.92 -10.08 -1.92
CA GLY A 118 15.30 -10.48 -2.14
C GLY A 118 15.62 -11.86 -1.58
N THR A 119 16.79 -12.36 -1.95
CA THR A 119 17.35 -13.61 -1.43
C THR A 119 18.64 -13.31 -0.69
N LEU A 120 18.78 -13.88 0.50
CA LEU A 120 19.99 -13.75 1.30
C LEU A 120 21.11 -14.57 0.69
N ARG A 121 22.31 -13.98 0.69
CA ARG A 121 23.54 -14.63 0.26
C ARG A 121 24.63 -14.43 1.30
N ALA A 122 25.47 -15.45 1.49
CA ALA A 122 26.67 -15.29 2.31
C ALA A 122 27.56 -14.20 1.75
N PHE A 123 28.28 -13.48 2.62
CA PHE A 123 29.31 -12.51 2.23
C PHE A 123 30.39 -13.20 1.38
N GLN A 124 30.86 -14.35 1.85
CA GLN A 124 31.69 -15.28 1.10
C GLN A 124 31.12 -16.68 1.31
N GLY A 125 30.99 -17.44 0.23
CA GLY A 125 30.47 -18.80 0.28
C GLY A 125 31.08 -19.65 -0.83
N ILE A 126 31.66 -20.78 -0.44
CA ILE A 126 32.25 -21.74 -1.36
C ILE A 126 31.92 -23.18 -0.96
N ASP A 127 31.98 -24.07 -1.92
CA ASP A 127 32.15 -25.49 -1.71
C ASP A 127 33.64 -25.79 -1.62
N VAL A 128 34.10 -26.18 -0.43
CA VAL A 128 35.50 -26.59 -0.22
C VAL A 128 35.72 -27.91 -0.94
N ALA A 129 36.70 -27.93 -1.84
CA ALA A 129 36.96 -29.09 -2.70
C ALA A 129 38.48 -29.33 -2.76
N PRO A 130 38.93 -30.59 -2.92
CA PRO A 130 40.34 -30.93 -3.08
C PRO A 130 40.87 -30.45 -4.43
N GLN A 131 42.13 -30.01 -4.45
CA GLN A 131 42.84 -29.65 -5.66
C GLN A 131 43.56 -30.90 -6.29
N ILE A 132 43.81 -31.93 -5.47
CA ILE A 132 44.42 -33.18 -5.85
C ILE A 132 43.52 -34.34 -5.36
N ALA A 133 43.29 -35.32 -6.20
CA ALA A 133 42.55 -36.52 -5.84
C ALA A 133 43.29 -37.41 -4.85
N GLY A 134 42.57 -38.10 -3.99
CA GLY A 134 43.14 -39.10 -3.09
C GLY A 134 42.17 -39.62 -2.07
N VAL A 135 42.65 -40.41 -1.12
CA VAL A 135 41.83 -40.98 -0.04
C VAL A 135 41.88 -40.02 1.17
N VAL A 136 40.71 -39.76 1.76
CA VAL A 136 40.61 -38.95 2.98
C VAL A 136 41.23 -39.67 4.16
N LYS A 137 42.30 -39.08 4.74
CA LYS A 137 43.05 -39.65 5.87
C LYS A 137 42.43 -39.24 7.20
N THR A 138 42.12 -37.94 7.32
CA THR A 138 41.59 -37.33 8.58
C THR A 138 40.67 -36.19 8.27
N ILE A 139 39.58 -36.04 9.05
CA ILE A 139 38.69 -34.89 9.07
C ILE A 139 38.87 -34.21 10.41
N HIS A 140 39.15 -32.87 10.39
CA HIS A 140 39.52 -32.09 11.58
C HIS A 140 38.38 -31.16 12.05
N PHE A 141 37.21 -31.25 11.50
CA PHE A 141 36.07 -30.40 11.84
C PHE A 141 34.82 -31.22 12.15
N GLN A 142 33.88 -30.57 12.80
CA GLN A 142 32.52 -31.08 12.96
C GLN A 142 31.55 -30.31 12.07
N SER A 143 30.48 -30.99 11.60
CA SER A 143 29.44 -30.34 10.81
C SER A 143 28.77 -29.24 11.61
N GLY A 144 28.66 -28.03 11.00
CA GLY A 144 28.10 -26.86 11.65
C GLY A 144 29.07 -26.04 12.51
N GLU A 145 30.36 -26.45 12.59
CA GLU A 145 31.39 -25.77 13.36
C GLU A 145 31.80 -24.43 12.72
N ASP A 146 32.18 -23.48 13.55
CA ASP A 146 32.76 -22.21 13.12
C ASP A 146 34.29 -22.33 13.06
N VAL A 147 34.87 -22.00 11.93
CA VAL A 147 36.32 -22.10 11.69
C VAL A 147 36.97 -20.73 11.38
N ALA A 148 38.19 -20.59 11.79
CA ALA A 148 39.03 -19.43 11.43
C ALA A 148 39.72 -19.67 10.08
N THR A 149 40.20 -18.59 9.45
CA THR A 149 41.06 -18.67 8.26
C THR A 149 42.31 -19.53 8.54
N GLY A 150 42.65 -20.41 7.61
CA GLY A 150 43.80 -21.32 7.74
C GLY A 150 43.55 -22.55 8.62
N ALA A 151 42.35 -22.70 9.23
CA ALA A 151 42.01 -23.91 9.98
C ALA A 151 42.09 -25.14 9.06
N ARG A 152 42.72 -26.20 9.53
CA ARG A 152 42.76 -27.50 8.81
C ARG A 152 41.39 -28.10 8.82
N LEU A 153 40.92 -28.55 7.64
CA LEU A 153 39.63 -29.17 7.46
C LEU A 153 39.75 -30.66 7.17
N VAL A 154 40.51 -30.99 6.15
CA VAL A 154 40.68 -32.38 5.70
C VAL A 154 42.10 -32.64 5.26
N ASP A 155 42.68 -33.73 5.70
CA ASP A 155 43.92 -34.22 5.17
C ASP A 155 43.67 -35.43 4.24
N ILE A 156 44.22 -35.36 3.04
CA ILE A 156 44.29 -36.45 2.06
C ILE A 156 45.56 -37.23 2.31
N ASP A 157 45.55 -38.55 2.09
CA ASP A 157 46.69 -39.40 2.28
C ASP A 157 47.90 -38.96 1.41
N ASP A 158 48.95 -38.54 2.07
CA ASP A 158 50.18 -38.00 1.55
C ASP A 158 51.39 -38.93 1.72
N SER A 159 51.14 -40.14 2.19
CA SER A 159 52.19 -41.09 2.57
C SER A 159 53.20 -41.40 1.42
N VAL A 160 52.69 -41.49 0.19
CA VAL A 160 53.54 -41.67 -1.00
C VAL A 160 54.36 -40.45 -1.31
N ASP A 161 53.75 -39.25 -1.25
CA ASP A 161 54.40 -37.99 -1.54
C ASP A 161 55.45 -37.64 -0.46
N GLU A 162 55.21 -38.02 0.79
CA GLU A 162 56.22 -37.88 1.86
C GLU A 162 57.44 -38.80 1.59
N ALA A 163 57.22 -40.04 1.08
CA ALA A 163 58.32 -40.90 0.70
C ALA A 163 59.13 -40.32 -0.50
N ASP A 164 58.40 -39.77 -1.50
CA ASP A 164 58.99 -39.10 -2.65
C ASP A 164 59.74 -37.81 -2.22
N LEU A 165 59.24 -37.04 -1.24
CA LEU A 165 59.96 -35.91 -0.66
C LEU A 165 61.27 -36.36 -0.02
N LYS A 166 61.27 -37.42 0.78
CA LYS A 166 62.48 -37.96 1.41
C LYS A 166 63.49 -38.38 0.36
N ASN A 167 63.07 -39.04 -0.72
CA ASN A 167 63.92 -39.42 -1.85
C ASN A 167 64.49 -38.17 -2.56
N GLY A 168 63.65 -37.20 -2.89
CA GLY A 168 64.07 -35.92 -3.49
C GLY A 168 65.07 -35.18 -2.65
N LEU A 169 64.90 -35.12 -1.32
CA LEU A 169 65.81 -34.51 -0.39
C LEU A 169 67.17 -35.20 -0.35
N ALA A 170 67.20 -36.53 -0.46
CA ALA A 170 68.45 -37.30 -0.58
C ALA A 170 69.18 -37.00 -1.90
N GLN A 171 68.44 -36.92 -3.02
CA GLN A 171 69.00 -36.52 -4.31
C GLN A 171 69.55 -35.10 -4.32
N LEU A 172 68.85 -34.15 -3.73
CA LEU A 172 69.31 -32.77 -3.58
C LEU A 172 70.63 -32.71 -2.75
N ARG A 173 70.65 -33.42 -1.63
CA ARG A 173 71.86 -33.49 -0.80
C ARG A 173 73.02 -34.06 -1.58
N ASN A 174 72.86 -35.10 -2.39
CA ASN A 174 73.97 -35.62 -3.22
C ASN A 174 74.42 -34.63 -4.30
N ALA A 175 73.46 -33.88 -4.89
CA ALA A 175 73.75 -32.82 -5.84
C ALA A 175 74.50 -31.65 -5.21
N ASP A 176 74.10 -31.26 -3.99
CA ASP A 176 74.79 -30.21 -3.20
C ASP A 176 76.26 -30.58 -2.90
N VAL A 177 76.54 -31.83 -2.43
CA VAL A 177 77.90 -32.34 -2.21
C VAL A 177 78.71 -32.39 -3.50
N SER A 178 78.07 -32.76 -4.63
CA SER A 178 78.74 -32.77 -5.93
C SER A 178 79.09 -31.34 -6.39
N LEU A 179 78.17 -30.39 -6.25
CA LEU A 179 78.43 -28.99 -6.58
C LEU A 179 79.54 -28.39 -5.73
N ASP A 180 79.53 -28.59 -4.39
CA ASP A 180 80.59 -28.14 -3.48
C ASP A 180 81.94 -28.68 -3.89
N ARG A 181 81.99 -29.97 -4.24
CA ARG A 181 83.24 -30.60 -4.75
C ARG A 181 83.70 -29.93 -6.04
N GLN A 182 82.81 -29.65 -7.03
CA GLN A 182 83.21 -29.01 -8.28
C GLN A 182 83.62 -27.57 -8.05
N GLN A 183 82.97 -26.86 -7.10
CA GLN A 183 83.37 -25.53 -6.70
C GLN A 183 84.79 -25.46 -6.10
N GLN A 184 85.08 -26.40 -5.22
CA GLN A 184 86.46 -26.51 -4.63
C GLN A 184 87.52 -26.80 -5.69
N LEU A 185 87.23 -27.70 -6.64
CA LEU A 185 88.11 -28.04 -7.76
C LEU A 185 88.26 -26.84 -8.73
N MET A 186 87.22 -26.03 -8.93
CA MET A 186 87.27 -24.83 -9.77
C MET A 186 88.18 -23.73 -9.16
N VAL A 187 88.10 -23.51 -7.85
CA VAL A 187 88.95 -22.61 -7.12
C VAL A 187 90.43 -23.06 -7.22
N GLY A 188 90.67 -24.38 -7.24
CA GLY A 188 92.07 -24.95 -7.44
C GLY A 188 92.52 -25.03 -8.90
N GLY A 189 91.67 -24.55 -9.87
CA GLY A 189 92.06 -24.61 -11.29
C GLY A 189 91.97 -25.99 -11.91
N ASN A 190 91.40 -26.99 -11.23
CA ASN A 190 91.39 -28.43 -11.59
C ASN A 190 90.11 -28.96 -12.28
N THR A 191 89.17 -28.06 -12.65
CA THR A 191 88.00 -28.44 -13.35
C THR A 191 87.60 -27.42 -14.42
N ALA A 192 86.89 -27.87 -15.49
CA ALA A 192 86.38 -26.99 -16.51
C ALA A 192 85.12 -26.29 -16.01
N LYS A 193 84.88 -25.04 -16.35
CA LYS A 193 83.69 -24.26 -16.01
C LYS A 193 82.40 -25.03 -16.40
N ALA A 194 82.36 -25.72 -17.53
CA ALA A 194 81.26 -26.51 -17.99
C ALA A 194 80.85 -27.61 -16.99
N GLN A 195 81.82 -28.21 -16.24
CA GLN A 195 81.45 -29.23 -15.25
C GLN A 195 80.84 -28.65 -14.00
N PHE A 196 81.31 -27.45 -13.57
CA PHE A 196 80.71 -26.68 -12.50
C PHE A 196 79.31 -26.26 -12.88
N ASP A 197 79.12 -25.66 -14.06
CA ASP A 197 77.81 -25.23 -14.56
C ASP A 197 76.83 -26.46 -14.66
N ALA A 198 77.26 -27.63 -15.10
CA ALA A 198 76.46 -28.86 -15.13
C ALA A 198 76.08 -29.36 -13.73
N ALA A 199 77.00 -29.31 -12.75
CA ALA A 199 76.73 -29.68 -11.36
C ALA A 199 75.74 -28.71 -10.72
N GLN A 200 75.86 -27.42 -11.01
CA GLN A 200 74.89 -26.39 -10.56
C GLN A 200 73.50 -26.67 -11.16
N ALA A 201 73.37 -26.89 -12.48
CA ALA A 201 72.12 -27.22 -13.13
C ALA A 201 71.48 -28.47 -12.54
N THR A 202 72.25 -29.48 -12.22
CA THR A 202 71.79 -30.72 -11.58
C THR A 202 71.19 -30.45 -10.20
N ARG A 203 71.97 -29.67 -9.39
CA ARG A 203 71.48 -29.24 -8.05
C ARG A 203 70.19 -28.47 -8.12
N ASP A 204 70.11 -27.48 -9.02
CA ASP A 204 68.94 -26.62 -9.17
C ASP A 204 67.73 -27.43 -9.65
N SER A 205 67.94 -28.40 -10.52
CA SER A 205 66.89 -29.33 -10.93
C SER A 205 66.39 -30.21 -9.77
N ALA A 206 67.30 -30.73 -8.92
CA ALA A 206 66.93 -31.49 -7.73
C ALA A 206 66.19 -30.63 -6.70
N ALA A 207 66.59 -29.37 -6.52
CA ALA A 207 65.91 -28.44 -5.65
C ALA A 207 64.48 -28.14 -6.15
N ALA A 208 64.33 -27.90 -7.43
CA ALA A 208 63.00 -27.67 -8.04
C ALA A 208 62.08 -28.92 -7.89
N ALA A 209 62.64 -30.11 -7.99
CA ALA A 209 61.87 -31.38 -7.77
C ALA A 209 61.37 -31.48 -6.32
N VAL A 210 62.17 -31.10 -5.33
CA VAL A 210 61.79 -31.09 -3.92
C VAL A 210 60.68 -30.05 -3.67
N GLU A 211 60.81 -28.83 -4.18
CA GLU A 211 59.78 -27.80 -4.04
C GLU A 211 58.44 -28.20 -4.70
N ARG A 212 58.48 -28.87 -5.86
CA ARG A 212 57.29 -29.44 -6.49
C ARG A 212 56.59 -30.45 -5.58
N THR A 213 57.34 -31.38 -4.98
CA THR A 213 56.74 -32.40 -4.09
C THR A 213 56.19 -31.78 -2.84
N LYS A 214 56.84 -30.75 -2.23
CA LYS A 214 56.32 -29.99 -1.11
C LYS A 214 55.01 -29.28 -1.47
N ALA A 215 54.92 -28.69 -2.65
CA ALA A 215 53.67 -28.06 -3.12
C ALA A 215 52.52 -29.10 -3.27
N ILE A 216 52.80 -30.31 -3.76
CA ILE A 216 51.84 -31.38 -3.84
C ILE A 216 51.31 -31.77 -2.44
N ILE A 217 52.22 -31.96 -1.48
CA ILE A 217 51.87 -32.28 -0.09
C ILE A 217 51.04 -31.16 0.53
N ALA A 218 51.38 -29.88 0.29
CA ALA A 218 50.64 -28.76 0.78
C ALA A 218 49.19 -28.70 0.21
N GLN A 219 49.00 -29.11 -1.04
CA GLN A 219 47.67 -29.19 -1.66
C GLN A 219 46.83 -30.32 -1.13
N LYS A 220 47.43 -31.34 -0.48
CA LYS A 220 46.69 -32.45 0.17
C LYS A 220 46.17 -32.08 1.56
N THR A 221 46.66 -31.00 2.18
CA THR A 221 46.12 -30.43 3.40
C THR A 221 45.11 -29.32 3.01
N ILE A 222 43.83 -29.59 3.18
CA ILE A 222 42.78 -28.66 2.81
C ILE A 222 42.48 -27.77 4.02
N VAL A 223 42.57 -26.45 3.80
CA VAL A 223 42.36 -25.43 4.84
C VAL A 223 41.23 -24.47 4.48
N ALA A 224 40.63 -23.85 5.48
CA ALA A 224 39.62 -22.81 5.31
C ALA A 224 40.26 -21.53 4.74
N PRO A 225 39.86 -21.03 3.56
CA PRO A 225 40.42 -19.81 2.96
C PRO A 225 39.97 -18.52 3.63
N PHE A 226 38.83 -18.53 4.32
CA PHE A 226 38.26 -17.41 5.08
C PHE A 226 37.54 -17.95 6.32
N PRO A 227 37.25 -17.09 7.32
CA PRO A 227 36.51 -17.51 8.51
C PRO A 227 35.03 -17.70 8.18
N GLY A 228 34.38 -18.70 8.76
CA GLY A 228 32.97 -18.94 8.52
C GLY A 228 32.45 -20.18 9.20
N ARG A 229 31.19 -20.49 8.94
CA ARG A 229 30.52 -21.70 9.41
C ARG A 229 30.56 -22.78 8.35
N LEU A 230 30.96 -23.95 8.76
CA LEU A 230 30.93 -25.16 7.93
C LEU A 230 29.51 -25.71 7.85
N GLY A 231 29.16 -26.26 6.69
CA GLY A 231 27.95 -27.02 6.50
C GLY A 231 28.06 -28.47 6.99
N ILE A 232 27.23 -29.33 6.44
CA ILE A 232 27.29 -30.77 6.70
C ILE A 232 28.41 -31.39 5.87
N SER A 233 29.27 -32.19 6.51
CA SER A 233 30.30 -32.98 5.81
C SER A 233 29.64 -33.92 4.78
N LYS A 234 30.19 -33.91 3.55
CA LYS A 234 29.74 -34.78 2.46
C LYS A 234 30.72 -35.93 2.22
N THR A 235 31.73 -36.10 3.09
CA THR A 235 32.77 -37.09 2.96
C THR A 235 33.09 -37.74 4.30
N ASP A 236 33.59 -38.99 4.22
CA ASP A 236 34.00 -39.77 5.37
C ASP A 236 35.49 -40.15 5.27
N VAL A 237 36.08 -40.50 6.43
CA VAL A 237 37.45 -40.99 6.50
C VAL A 237 37.56 -42.31 5.74
N GLY A 238 38.56 -42.47 4.89
CA GLY A 238 38.77 -43.61 4.01
C GLY A 238 38.07 -43.52 2.65
N GLN A 239 37.27 -42.47 2.41
CA GLN A 239 36.64 -42.23 1.13
C GLN A 239 37.64 -41.67 0.12
N TYR A 240 37.59 -42.18 -1.13
CA TYR A 240 38.33 -41.59 -2.24
C TYR A 240 37.56 -40.34 -2.78
N VAL A 241 38.23 -39.21 -2.91
CA VAL A 241 37.70 -37.94 -3.40
C VAL A 241 38.45 -37.52 -4.67
N ALA A 242 37.67 -37.11 -5.68
CA ALA A 242 38.21 -36.57 -6.93
C ALA A 242 38.41 -35.04 -6.84
N VAL A 243 39.20 -34.49 -7.76
CA VAL A 243 39.36 -33.05 -7.90
C VAL A 243 38.00 -32.37 -8.12
N GLY A 244 37.70 -31.33 -7.38
CA GLY A 244 36.44 -30.62 -7.48
C GLY A 244 35.25 -31.25 -6.72
N PHE A 245 35.44 -32.36 -6.05
CA PHE A 245 34.40 -32.97 -5.21
C PHE A 245 34.14 -32.07 -3.97
N SER A 246 32.88 -31.65 -3.77
CA SER A 246 32.50 -30.80 -2.62
C SER A 246 32.59 -31.61 -1.33
N LEU A 247 33.56 -31.32 -0.48
CA LEU A 247 33.75 -31.95 0.84
C LEU A 247 32.80 -31.38 1.88
N VAL A 248 32.71 -30.06 1.94
CA VAL A 248 31.87 -29.30 2.87
C VAL A 248 31.65 -27.89 2.31
N THR A 249 30.53 -27.29 2.61
CA THR A 249 30.30 -25.86 2.33
C THR A 249 30.90 -24.99 3.43
N LEU A 250 31.54 -23.90 3.06
CA LEU A 250 32.03 -22.88 4.01
C LEU A 250 31.35 -21.56 3.69
N GLN A 251 30.68 -20.96 4.69
CA GLN A 251 29.86 -19.76 4.52
C GLN A 251 30.19 -18.73 5.58
N GLN A 252 30.58 -17.54 5.16
CA GLN A 252 30.69 -16.39 6.04
C GLN A 252 29.32 -15.74 6.17
N LEU A 253 28.73 -15.84 7.38
CA LEU A 253 27.36 -15.41 7.67
C LEU A 253 27.26 -13.98 8.18
N ASP A 254 28.38 -13.36 8.62
CA ASP A 254 28.45 -12.00 9.11
C ASP A 254 29.64 -11.27 8.44
N PRO A 255 29.36 -10.16 7.75
CA PRO A 255 28.06 -9.66 7.36
C PRO A 255 27.35 -10.58 6.35
N ILE A 256 26.09 -10.29 6.01
CA ILE A 256 25.31 -11.04 5.01
C ILE A 256 24.80 -10.11 3.91
N TYR A 257 24.75 -10.62 2.69
CA TYR A 257 24.19 -9.90 1.55
C TYR A 257 22.72 -10.27 1.33
N VAL A 258 21.98 -9.34 0.76
CA VAL A 258 20.67 -9.56 0.18
C VAL A 258 20.68 -9.05 -1.24
N ASP A 259 20.42 -9.93 -2.18
CA ASP A 259 20.26 -9.62 -3.59
C ASP A 259 18.76 -9.52 -3.90
N PHE A 260 18.31 -8.37 -4.39
CA PHE A 260 16.92 -8.13 -4.75
C PHE A 260 16.82 -7.45 -6.12
N SER A 261 15.74 -7.73 -6.82
CA SER A 261 15.49 -7.17 -8.14
C SER A 261 14.48 -6.02 -8.05
N THR A 262 14.75 -4.94 -8.76
CA THR A 262 13.88 -3.75 -8.84
C THR A 262 13.74 -3.29 -10.28
N PRO A 263 12.58 -2.70 -10.68
CA PRO A 263 12.41 -2.13 -12.01
C PRO A 263 13.42 -1.04 -12.34
N GLU A 264 13.84 -0.94 -13.59
CA GLU A 264 14.81 0.07 -14.05
C GLU A 264 14.43 1.51 -13.73
N GLN A 265 13.12 1.79 -13.64
CA GLN A 265 12.60 3.12 -13.29
C GLN A 265 13.03 3.59 -11.90
N SER A 266 13.28 2.65 -10.98
CA SER A 266 13.71 2.92 -9.61
C SER A 266 15.15 3.44 -9.52
N LEU A 267 15.95 3.32 -10.59
CA LEU A 267 17.32 3.87 -10.65
C LEU A 267 17.38 5.38 -10.39
N ARG A 268 16.29 6.10 -10.67
CA ARG A 268 16.26 7.55 -10.43
C ARG A 268 16.34 7.91 -8.94
N THR A 269 15.93 6.99 -8.08
CA THR A 269 15.79 7.21 -6.65
C THR A 269 16.69 6.30 -5.81
N LEU A 270 17.34 5.30 -6.46
CA LEU A 270 18.26 4.37 -5.81
C LEU A 270 19.71 4.85 -5.92
N ALA A 271 20.42 4.81 -4.79
CA ALA A 271 21.84 5.11 -4.73
C ALA A 271 22.55 4.18 -3.74
N VAL A 272 23.82 3.92 -4.01
CA VAL A 272 24.69 3.20 -3.07
C VAL A 272 24.81 3.98 -1.77
N GLY A 273 24.73 3.29 -0.63
CA GLY A 273 24.77 3.86 0.71
C GLY A 273 23.42 4.18 1.33
N GLN A 274 22.31 4.09 0.57
CA GLN A 274 20.95 4.25 1.12
C GLN A 274 20.66 3.20 2.18
N GLU A 275 19.87 3.60 3.19
CA GLU A 275 19.40 2.69 4.23
C GLU A 275 18.39 1.69 3.64
N ALA A 276 18.63 0.43 3.97
CA ALA A 276 17.76 -0.68 3.62
C ALA A 276 17.32 -1.38 4.90
N ARG A 277 16.03 -1.69 4.98
CA ARG A 277 15.42 -2.46 6.09
C ARG A 277 14.99 -3.80 5.58
N LEU A 278 15.36 -4.83 6.30
CA LEU A 278 15.11 -6.22 5.97
C LEU A 278 14.16 -6.84 6.98
N THR A 279 13.14 -7.53 6.48
CA THR A 279 12.27 -8.40 7.28
C THR A 279 12.25 -9.79 6.67
N VAL A 280 12.26 -10.81 7.52
CA VAL A 280 12.29 -12.23 7.13
C VAL A 280 11.14 -12.93 7.85
N ASP A 281 10.35 -13.71 7.12
CA ASP A 281 9.19 -14.44 7.68
C ASP A 281 9.60 -15.45 8.77
N ALA A 282 10.80 -16.00 8.66
CA ALA A 282 11.36 -16.92 9.67
C ALA A 282 11.64 -16.26 11.03
N LEU A 283 11.68 -14.90 11.07
CA LEU A 283 11.98 -14.13 12.28
C LEU A 283 10.94 -13.01 12.47
N PRO A 284 9.68 -13.34 12.75
CA PRO A 284 8.60 -12.37 12.82
C PRO A 284 8.89 -11.29 13.88
N GLY A 285 8.59 -10.03 13.50
CA GLY A 285 8.78 -8.86 14.37
C GLY A 285 10.22 -8.35 14.49
N LYS A 286 11.20 -8.96 13.80
CA LYS A 286 12.57 -8.45 13.73
C LYS A 286 12.82 -7.73 12.42
N THR A 287 13.32 -6.50 12.53
CA THR A 287 13.79 -5.71 11.38
C THR A 287 15.28 -5.55 11.50
N PHE A 288 15.99 -5.87 10.43
CA PHE A 288 17.43 -5.65 10.32
C PHE A 288 17.69 -4.40 9.50
N VAL A 289 18.66 -3.60 9.89
CA VAL A 289 19.04 -2.37 9.19
C VAL A 289 20.37 -2.61 8.51
N GLY A 290 20.45 -2.22 7.26
CA GLY A 290 21.65 -2.34 6.43
C GLY A 290 21.72 -1.23 5.41
N LYS A 291 22.58 -1.38 4.41
CA LYS A 291 22.81 -0.37 3.37
C LYS A 291 22.93 -1.01 2.01
N VAL A 292 22.45 -0.29 1.00
CA VAL A 292 22.71 -0.65 -0.40
C VAL A 292 24.22 -0.58 -0.65
N SER A 293 24.82 -1.70 -1.03
CA SER A 293 26.26 -1.82 -1.28
C SER A 293 26.62 -1.72 -2.74
N ALA A 294 25.78 -2.21 -3.64
CA ALA A 294 26.03 -2.18 -5.07
C ALA A 294 24.72 -2.24 -5.87
N ILE A 295 24.75 -1.66 -7.05
CA ILE A 295 23.71 -1.75 -8.06
C ILE A 295 24.38 -2.34 -9.31
N ASP A 296 23.82 -3.41 -9.87
CA ASP A 296 24.38 -4.01 -11.09
C ASP A 296 24.34 -3.00 -12.24
N ALA A 297 25.40 -2.95 -13.00
CA ALA A 297 25.52 -2.08 -14.17
C ALA A 297 24.69 -2.58 -15.36
N ARG A 298 24.14 -3.79 -15.27
CA ARG A 298 23.38 -4.44 -16.34
C ARG A 298 21.92 -4.60 -15.95
N VAL A 299 21.02 -4.12 -16.85
CA VAL A 299 19.60 -4.40 -16.79
C VAL A 299 19.33 -5.76 -17.41
N ASN A 300 18.54 -6.59 -16.76
CA ASN A 300 18.05 -7.82 -17.36
C ASN A 300 17.04 -7.47 -18.47
N GLN A 301 17.33 -7.86 -19.71
CA GLN A 301 16.54 -7.47 -20.89
C GLN A 301 15.15 -8.08 -20.90
N ASP A 302 14.98 -9.28 -20.36
CA ASP A 302 13.70 -10.01 -20.37
C ASP A 302 12.73 -9.44 -19.31
N SER A 303 13.22 -9.18 -18.11
CA SER A 303 12.40 -8.72 -17.00
C SER A 303 12.42 -7.19 -16.81
N ARG A 304 13.35 -6.47 -17.47
CA ARG A 304 13.65 -5.05 -17.27
C ARG A 304 13.92 -4.67 -15.81
N ASN A 305 14.46 -5.61 -15.07
CA ASN A 305 14.85 -5.41 -13.69
C ASN A 305 16.37 -5.25 -13.56
N ILE A 306 16.75 -4.55 -12.50
CA ILE A 306 18.13 -4.36 -12.10
C ILE A 306 18.34 -5.10 -10.80
N LEU A 307 19.47 -5.80 -10.69
CA LEU A 307 19.88 -6.46 -9.47
C LEU A 307 20.56 -5.45 -8.55
N VAL A 308 20.08 -5.40 -7.32
CA VAL A 308 20.63 -4.54 -6.27
C VAL A 308 21.08 -5.42 -5.13
N ARG A 309 22.23 -5.10 -4.56
CA ARG A 309 22.81 -5.77 -3.39
C ARG A 309 22.84 -4.82 -2.21
N ALA A 310 22.32 -5.28 -1.09
CA ALA A 310 22.47 -4.61 0.19
C ALA A 310 23.26 -5.49 1.16
N VAL A 311 23.95 -4.86 2.10
CA VAL A 311 24.73 -5.52 3.16
C VAL A 311 24.07 -5.27 4.50
N PHE A 312 23.98 -6.33 5.32
CA PHE A 312 23.38 -6.32 6.64
C PHE A 312 24.31 -6.99 7.64
N ASP A 313 24.38 -6.44 8.85
CA ASP A 313 25.07 -7.08 9.95
C ASP A 313 24.25 -8.25 10.49
N ASN A 314 24.91 -9.37 10.78
CA ASN A 314 24.26 -10.59 11.26
C ASN A 314 25.04 -11.23 12.44
N PRO A 315 25.29 -10.47 13.53
CA PRO A 315 26.12 -10.96 14.63
C PRO A 315 25.54 -12.21 15.31
N ASP A 316 24.23 -12.30 15.37
CA ASP A 316 23.52 -13.48 15.91
C ASP A 316 23.54 -14.68 14.95
N ARG A 317 23.96 -14.50 13.68
CA ARG A 317 23.98 -15.52 12.62
C ARG A 317 22.63 -16.22 12.40
N LYS A 318 21.52 -15.49 12.63
CA LYS A 318 20.15 -15.99 12.43
C LYS A 318 19.70 -15.88 10.99
N LEU A 319 20.25 -14.94 10.26
CA LEU A 319 20.04 -14.81 8.83
C LEU A 319 20.91 -15.85 8.11
N LEU A 320 20.29 -16.70 7.32
CA LEU A 320 20.97 -17.77 6.59
C LEU A 320 20.84 -17.54 5.08
N PRO A 321 21.90 -17.84 4.33
CA PRO A 321 21.85 -17.82 2.88
C PRO A 321 20.74 -18.72 2.33
N GLY A 322 20.05 -18.26 1.29
CA GLY A 322 18.91 -18.94 0.69
C GLY A 322 17.55 -18.55 1.28
N MET A 323 17.50 -17.83 2.41
CA MET A 323 16.23 -17.28 2.91
C MET A 323 15.72 -16.18 1.99
N PHE A 324 14.39 -16.07 1.89
CA PHE A 324 13.72 -14.94 1.26
C PHE A 324 13.47 -13.84 2.29
N ALA A 325 13.54 -12.61 1.82
CA ALA A 325 13.34 -11.45 2.66
C ALA A 325 12.65 -10.33 1.91
N GLU A 326 11.81 -9.60 2.60
CA GLU A 326 11.30 -8.32 2.12
C GLU A 326 12.29 -7.22 2.46
N VAL A 327 12.73 -6.50 1.44
CA VAL A 327 13.68 -5.38 1.54
C VAL A 327 12.94 -4.08 1.27
N ASN A 328 13.01 -3.16 2.21
CA ASN A 328 12.47 -1.82 2.11
C ASN A 328 13.62 -0.81 2.06
N VAL A 329 13.87 -0.23 0.89
CA VAL A 329 14.92 0.79 0.70
C VAL A 329 14.29 2.18 0.74
N GLU A 330 14.86 3.08 1.54
CA GLU A 330 14.43 4.48 1.55
C GLU A 330 14.89 5.17 0.26
N SER A 331 13.92 5.51 -0.61
CA SER A 331 14.19 5.92 -2.00
C SER A 331 13.89 7.40 -2.23
N GLY A 332 14.52 8.29 -1.48
CA GLY A 332 14.38 9.74 -1.69
C GLY A 332 14.36 10.56 -0.40
N ALA A 333 14.30 11.88 -0.57
CA ALA A 333 14.15 12.79 0.56
C ALA A 333 12.72 12.71 1.12
N PRO A 334 12.54 12.95 2.42
CA PRO A 334 11.23 13.10 3.02
C PRO A 334 10.42 14.17 2.27
N GLN A 335 9.16 13.87 1.95
CA GLN A 335 8.25 14.76 1.22
C GLN A 335 7.01 14.99 2.07
N GLU A 336 6.54 16.22 2.11
CA GLU A 336 5.24 16.52 2.69
C GLU A 336 4.15 16.05 1.73
N VAL A 337 3.33 15.14 2.18
CA VAL A 337 2.23 14.56 1.41
C VAL A 337 0.92 14.72 2.17
N LEU A 338 -0.12 15.08 1.45
CA LEU A 338 -1.46 15.14 2.02
C LEU A 338 -2.00 13.72 2.15
N THR A 339 -2.43 13.33 3.33
CA THR A 339 -2.86 11.96 3.61
C THR A 339 -4.30 11.87 4.08
N LEU A 340 -4.96 10.77 3.70
CA LEU A 340 -6.29 10.38 4.16
C LEU A 340 -6.30 8.92 4.59
N PRO A 341 -7.18 8.53 5.53
CA PRO A 341 -7.47 7.12 5.77
C PRO A 341 -8.03 6.45 4.51
N ARG A 342 -7.66 5.19 4.26
CA ARG A 342 -8.17 4.41 3.12
C ARG A 342 -9.70 4.32 3.12
N THR A 343 -10.31 4.36 4.29
CA THR A 343 -11.76 4.35 4.47
C THR A 343 -12.47 5.58 3.88
N ALA A 344 -11.76 6.71 3.71
CA ALA A 344 -12.32 7.92 3.12
C ALA A 344 -12.46 7.84 1.59
N ILE A 345 -11.79 6.89 0.93
CA ILE A 345 -11.67 6.81 -0.51
C ILE A 345 -12.79 5.93 -1.06
N VAL A 346 -13.51 6.46 -2.05
CA VAL A 346 -14.53 5.71 -2.80
C VAL A 346 -13.94 5.36 -4.17
N TYR A 347 -13.63 4.08 -4.35
CA TYR A 347 -13.12 3.55 -5.62
C TYR A 347 -14.28 3.36 -6.61
N SER A 348 -14.14 3.90 -7.81
CA SER A 348 -15.13 3.72 -8.85
C SER A 348 -14.48 3.54 -10.23
N LEU A 349 -15.23 2.91 -11.16
CA LEU A 349 -14.77 2.71 -12.54
C LEU A 349 -14.49 4.03 -13.29
N TYR A 350 -15.05 5.13 -12.82
CA TYR A 350 -14.90 6.47 -13.42
C TYR A 350 -13.79 7.31 -12.76
N GLY A 351 -13.10 6.76 -11.78
CA GLY A 351 -12.04 7.41 -11.02
C GLY A 351 -12.30 7.41 -9.52
N ASP A 352 -11.22 7.55 -8.77
CA ASP A 352 -11.24 7.58 -7.31
C ASP A 352 -11.77 8.93 -6.85
N ASN A 353 -12.65 8.91 -5.86
CA ASN A 353 -13.29 10.12 -5.37
C ASN A 353 -13.45 10.10 -3.85
N VAL A 354 -13.65 11.30 -3.29
CA VAL A 354 -13.94 11.52 -1.87
C VAL A 354 -15.14 12.43 -1.73
N PHE A 355 -15.78 12.38 -0.57
CA PHE A 355 -16.81 13.33 -0.19
C PHE A 355 -16.23 14.35 0.77
N VAL A 356 -16.11 15.61 0.30
CA VAL A 356 -15.63 16.74 1.09
C VAL A 356 -16.82 17.42 1.74
N VAL A 357 -16.74 17.65 3.05
CA VAL A 357 -17.78 18.36 3.81
C VAL A 357 -17.55 19.86 3.66
N LYS A 358 -18.60 20.57 3.24
CA LYS A 358 -18.61 22.02 3.08
C LYS A 358 -19.84 22.63 3.73
N PRO A 359 -19.77 23.92 4.16
CA PRO A 359 -20.98 24.63 4.53
C PRO A 359 -21.92 24.79 3.32
N ALA A 360 -23.21 24.57 3.52
CA ALA A 360 -24.19 24.73 2.45
C ALA A 360 -24.24 26.22 2.00
N PRO A 361 -24.40 26.46 0.69
CA PRO A 361 -24.61 27.82 0.21
C PRO A 361 -25.88 28.40 0.82
N PRO A 362 -25.92 29.70 1.13
CA PRO A 362 -27.13 30.36 1.66
C PRO A 362 -28.27 30.21 0.67
N LYS A 363 -29.44 29.77 1.13
CA LYS A 363 -30.65 29.70 0.29
C LYS A 363 -31.06 31.14 -0.04
N GLU A 364 -31.36 31.41 -1.32
CA GLU A 364 -31.92 32.70 -1.75
C GLU A 364 -33.20 33.00 -0.96
N GLY A 365 -33.18 34.02 -0.11
CA GLY A 365 -34.33 34.50 0.65
C GLY A 365 -34.19 34.50 2.17
N GLU A 366 -33.17 33.87 2.77
CA GLU A 366 -32.90 34.01 4.21
C GLU A 366 -31.79 35.01 4.42
N ALA A 367 -32.19 36.20 4.91
CA ALA A 367 -31.26 37.22 5.40
C ALA A 367 -30.32 36.62 6.44
N GLN A 368 -29.03 36.97 6.35
CA GLN A 368 -27.95 36.60 7.25
C GLN A 368 -28.38 36.56 8.72
N ALA A 369 -28.93 35.47 9.18
CA ALA A 369 -28.93 35.14 10.59
C ALA A 369 -27.48 34.71 10.91
N ALA A 370 -26.77 35.63 11.61
CA ALA A 370 -25.44 35.40 12.14
C ALA A 370 -25.48 34.25 13.14
N GLY A 371 -25.18 33.06 12.65
CA GLY A 371 -25.11 31.82 13.40
C GLY A 371 -24.83 30.70 12.42
N ALA A 372 -23.56 30.59 11.95
CA ALA A 372 -23.10 29.41 11.27
C ALA A 372 -23.13 28.22 12.28
N GLY A 373 -24.35 27.72 12.53
CA GLY A 373 -24.57 26.54 13.32
C GLY A 373 -23.96 25.32 12.58
N LYS A 374 -23.40 24.39 13.33
CA LYS A 374 -22.84 23.08 12.90
C LYS A 374 -23.81 22.21 12.09
N ASP A 375 -25.01 22.70 11.78
CA ASP A 375 -26.15 21.91 11.29
C ASP A 375 -26.46 22.07 9.80
N ASN A 376 -25.74 22.93 9.06
CA ASN A 376 -26.03 23.13 7.63
C ASN A 376 -24.80 22.77 6.77
N LEU A 377 -24.43 21.50 6.81
CA LEU A 377 -23.29 20.95 6.05
C LEU A 377 -23.81 20.14 4.87
N ILE A 378 -23.11 20.24 3.75
CA ILE A 378 -23.33 19.41 2.55
C ILE A 378 -22.06 18.72 2.15
N VAL A 379 -22.18 17.63 1.40
CA VAL A 379 -21.05 16.91 0.84
C VAL A 379 -20.89 17.21 -0.64
N GLU A 380 -19.67 17.51 -1.05
CA GLU A 380 -19.26 17.63 -2.43
C GLU A 380 -18.44 16.40 -2.83
N ARG A 381 -18.84 15.72 -3.90
CA ARG A 381 -18.03 14.65 -4.47
C ARG A 381 -16.90 15.26 -5.30
N ARG A 382 -15.67 14.91 -4.97
CA ARG A 382 -14.49 15.41 -5.64
C ARG A 382 -13.61 14.26 -6.09
N PHE A 383 -13.20 14.28 -7.34
CA PHE A 383 -12.24 13.32 -7.87
C PHE A 383 -10.85 13.67 -7.38
N ILE A 384 -10.09 12.63 -7.02
CA ILE A 384 -8.76 12.74 -6.48
C ILE A 384 -7.80 11.86 -7.27
N ARG A 385 -6.51 12.18 -7.22
CA ARG A 385 -5.46 11.31 -7.73
C ARG A 385 -4.68 10.74 -6.55
N LEU A 386 -4.74 9.42 -6.41
CA LEU A 386 -4.06 8.71 -5.34
C LEU A 386 -2.55 8.66 -5.60
N GLY A 387 -1.78 8.69 -4.54
CA GLY A 387 -0.34 8.44 -4.50
C GLY A 387 -0.01 7.12 -3.82
N ALA A 388 1.13 7.08 -3.13
CA ALA A 388 1.57 5.91 -2.37
C ALA A 388 0.63 5.64 -1.17
N ALA A 389 0.50 4.37 -0.80
CA ALA A 389 -0.21 3.96 0.40
C ALA A 389 0.81 3.55 1.48
N HIS A 390 0.59 3.97 2.72
CA HIS A 390 1.40 3.61 3.86
C HIS A 390 0.52 3.19 5.03
N GLY A 391 0.47 1.88 5.29
CA GLY A 391 -0.43 1.31 6.29
C GLY A 391 -1.90 1.59 5.95
N GLU A 392 -2.62 2.23 6.87
CA GLU A 392 -4.04 2.58 6.70
C GLU A 392 -4.28 3.92 6.00
N ARG A 393 -3.22 4.67 5.68
CA ARG A 393 -3.31 5.99 5.05
C ARG A 393 -2.83 5.96 3.60
N VAL A 394 -3.38 6.84 2.79
CA VAL A 394 -3.03 6.99 1.37
C VAL A 394 -2.69 8.45 1.10
N ALA A 395 -1.61 8.69 0.40
CA ALA A 395 -1.24 10.00 -0.08
C ALA A 395 -2.17 10.47 -1.20
N ILE A 396 -2.49 11.76 -1.21
CA ILE A 396 -3.32 12.39 -2.24
C ILE A 396 -2.44 13.37 -3.02
N ASN A 397 -2.23 13.08 -4.29
CA ASN A 397 -1.39 13.91 -5.14
C ASN A 397 -2.13 15.13 -5.68
N GLU A 398 -3.42 14.98 -5.99
CA GLU A 398 -4.24 16.05 -6.59
C GLU A 398 -5.69 15.95 -6.10
N GLY A 399 -6.37 17.09 -6.06
CA GLY A 399 -7.82 17.15 -5.86
C GLY A 399 -8.27 17.52 -4.45
N LEU A 400 -7.37 17.68 -3.46
CA LEU A 400 -7.70 18.00 -2.08
C LEU A 400 -6.72 19.03 -1.51
N LYS A 401 -7.16 19.77 -0.49
CA LYS A 401 -6.34 20.74 0.24
C LYS A 401 -6.18 20.31 1.70
N ALA A 402 -5.07 20.71 2.31
CA ALA A 402 -4.85 20.50 3.74
C ALA A 402 -5.97 21.11 4.60
N GLY A 403 -6.40 20.37 5.62
CA GLY A 403 -7.45 20.81 6.54
C GLY A 403 -8.87 20.64 6.02
N GLU A 404 -9.11 20.23 4.77
CA GLU A 404 -10.46 19.94 4.29
C GLU A 404 -11.01 18.70 5.02
N LEU A 405 -12.25 18.79 5.49
CA LEU A 405 -12.95 17.68 6.15
C LEU A 405 -13.47 16.70 5.11
N VAL A 406 -13.05 15.44 5.23
CA VAL A 406 -13.41 14.36 4.30
C VAL A 406 -14.16 13.26 5.06
N VAL A 407 -15.24 12.78 4.46
CA VAL A 407 -16.06 11.70 5.05
C VAL A 407 -15.27 10.39 5.05
N THR A 408 -15.14 9.78 6.22
CA THR A 408 -14.45 8.48 6.42
C THR A 408 -15.40 7.31 6.60
N SER A 409 -16.69 7.59 6.95
CA SER A 409 -17.72 6.56 7.09
C SER A 409 -19.09 7.10 6.69
N GLY A 410 -19.93 6.22 6.12
CA GLY A 410 -21.29 6.57 5.67
C GLY A 410 -21.42 6.95 4.19
N GLN A 411 -20.34 6.86 3.40
CA GLN A 411 -20.28 7.31 2.00
C GLN A 411 -21.31 6.65 1.08
N ILE A 412 -21.68 5.37 1.35
CA ILE A 412 -22.60 4.58 0.50
C ILE A 412 -23.98 5.23 0.36
N LYS A 413 -24.38 6.03 1.36
CA LYS A 413 -25.70 6.70 1.40
C LYS A 413 -25.67 8.11 0.82
N LEU A 414 -24.47 8.61 0.45
CA LEU A 414 -24.29 9.99 0.05
C LEU A 414 -24.43 10.17 -1.47
N GLN A 415 -25.04 11.28 -1.82
CA GLN A 415 -25.06 11.82 -3.18
C GLN A 415 -24.47 13.23 -3.16
N PRO A 416 -23.98 13.75 -4.29
CA PRO A 416 -23.49 15.13 -4.35
C PRO A 416 -24.55 16.12 -3.84
N ASN A 417 -24.12 17.10 -3.05
CA ASN A 417 -24.95 18.13 -2.41
C ASN A 417 -25.96 17.60 -1.35
N PHE A 418 -25.77 16.39 -0.84
CA PHE A 418 -26.59 15.86 0.23
C PHE A 418 -26.28 16.54 1.57
N PRO A 419 -27.30 16.90 2.38
CA PRO A 419 -27.09 17.42 3.72
C PRO A 419 -26.54 16.33 4.65
N VAL A 420 -25.54 16.69 5.46
CA VAL A 420 -24.90 15.78 6.41
C VAL A 420 -24.77 16.41 7.79
N THR A 421 -24.73 15.55 8.80
CA THR A 421 -24.35 15.91 10.17
C THR A 421 -23.12 15.11 10.55
N ILE A 422 -22.12 15.76 11.14
CA ILE A 422 -20.89 15.09 11.59
C ILE A 422 -21.18 14.45 12.94
N ASP A 423 -21.08 13.13 13.01
CA ASP A 423 -21.15 12.38 14.25
C ASP A 423 -19.74 11.94 14.67
N ALA A 424 -19.22 12.60 15.68
CA ALA A 424 -17.90 12.28 16.23
C ALA A 424 -17.86 10.95 16.98
N ALA A 425 -19.02 10.41 17.39
CA ALA A 425 -19.10 9.14 18.13
C ALA A 425 -19.04 7.90 17.21
N GLY A 426 -19.19 8.07 15.89
CA GLY A 426 -19.16 6.99 14.91
C GLY A 426 -17.78 6.64 14.37
N ALA A 427 -16.70 7.28 14.83
CA ALA A 427 -15.35 6.93 14.42
C ALA A 427 -15.03 5.50 14.88
N LEU A 428 -14.90 4.57 13.92
CA LEU A 428 -14.41 3.23 14.22
C LEU A 428 -12.98 3.37 14.76
N PRO A 429 -12.67 2.79 15.96
CA PRO A 429 -11.32 2.83 16.45
C PRO A 429 -10.41 2.15 15.42
N ALA A 430 -9.29 2.77 15.09
CA ALA A 430 -8.24 2.14 14.31
C ALA A 430 -7.87 0.82 15.01
N ARG A 431 -8.07 -0.31 14.34
CA ARG A 431 -7.65 -1.61 14.85
C ARG A 431 -6.24 -1.89 14.36
N PRO A 432 -5.22 -1.76 15.22
CA PRO A 432 -3.84 -2.01 14.83
C PRO A 432 -3.53 -3.50 14.57
N ASP A 433 -4.45 -4.41 14.89
CA ASP A 433 -4.15 -5.84 15.04
C ASP A 433 -4.87 -6.75 14.03
N LEU A 434 -5.32 -6.23 12.89
CA LEU A 434 -5.80 -7.13 11.84
C LEU A 434 -4.62 -7.88 11.22
N PRO A 435 -4.66 -9.24 11.18
CA PRO A 435 -3.65 -10.01 10.48
C PRO A 435 -3.63 -9.57 9.01
N LYS A 436 -2.44 -9.27 8.51
CA LYS A 436 -2.23 -8.98 7.09
C LYS A 436 -2.67 -10.18 6.28
N PRO A 437 -3.41 -10.00 5.17
CA PRO A 437 -3.76 -11.08 4.24
C PRO A 437 -2.55 -11.71 3.62
#